data_dcd7ac96a2512b6a31f0a1091d2492fa
#
_entry.id   dcd7ac96a2512b6a31f0a1091d2492fa
#
_cell.length_a   1.000
_cell.length_b   1.000
_cell.length_c   1.000
_cell.angle_alpha   90.00
_cell.angle_beta   90.00
_cell.angle_gamma   90.00
#
_symmetry.space_group_name_H-M   'P 1'
#
loop_
_entity.id
_entity.type
_entity.pdbx_description
1 polymer ?
#
loop_
_entity_poly.entity_id
_entity_poly.type
_entity_poly.pdbx_seq_one_letter_code
_entity_poly.pdbx_strand_id
1 'polypeptide(L)'
;MIAAILRIIAADTIDPYASFNASFISAYQRLHSATRQACSVWLKNRVHNSYALEISRRADPTVIPESEREALRINILPLLAASPSRSISLQLANTLRSIVAHDFPTRWPGLVGEIKTLLTSGNVSELHAGCLAALEAVRAFRYGFHGRNKTMSNTTYSFFKGSVKRVISFQQ
;
A
#
# COMPACT_ATOMS: atom_id res chain seq x y z
N MET A 1 -4.69 -12.29 10.72
CA MET A 1 -5.85 -11.38 10.50
C MET A 1 -5.66 -10.50 9.26
N ILE A 2 -4.56 -9.76 9.14
CA ILE A 2 -4.29 -8.88 7.98
C ILE A 2 -4.34 -9.66 6.66
N ALA A 3 -3.76 -10.87 6.59
CA ALA A 3 -3.78 -11.69 5.37
C ALA A 3 -5.22 -12.02 4.88
N ALA A 4 -6.17 -12.23 5.79
CA ALA A 4 -7.58 -12.43 5.41
C ALA A 4 -8.20 -11.15 4.83
N ILE A 5 -7.90 -10.00 5.42
CA ILE A 5 -8.36 -8.69 4.93
C ILE A 5 -7.77 -8.39 3.53
N LEU A 6 -6.48 -8.67 3.31
CA LEU A 6 -5.84 -8.50 2.00
C LEU A 6 -6.53 -9.37 0.93
N ARG A 7 -6.91 -10.61 1.27
CA ARG A 7 -7.67 -11.49 0.35
C ARG A 7 -9.04 -10.92 0.00
N ILE A 8 -9.76 -10.34 0.98
CA ILE A 8 -11.06 -9.70 0.72
C ILE A 8 -10.90 -8.48 -0.19
N ILE A 9 -9.85 -7.68 0.02
CA ILE A 9 -9.58 -6.51 -0.84
C ILE A 9 -9.19 -6.97 -2.25
N ALA A 10 -8.42 -8.04 -2.38
CA ALA A 10 -7.97 -8.61 -3.66
C ALA A 10 -9.05 -9.42 -4.39
N ALA A 11 -10.13 -9.83 -3.70
CA ALA A 11 -11.14 -10.70 -4.29
C ALA A 11 -11.69 -10.10 -5.59
N ASP A 12 -11.46 -10.80 -6.69
CA ASP A 12 -12.05 -10.46 -7.98
C ASP A 12 -13.55 -10.63 -7.91
N THR A 13 -14.26 -9.76 -8.65
CA THR A 13 -15.68 -9.89 -8.88
C THR A 13 -15.94 -11.01 -9.90
N ILE A 14 -15.42 -12.21 -9.66
CA ILE A 14 -15.88 -13.39 -10.39
C ILE A 14 -17.32 -13.60 -9.96
N ASP A 15 -18.21 -13.37 -10.89
CA ASP A 15 -19.64 -13.49 -10.66
C ASP A 15 -20.05 -14.98 -10.65
N PRO A 16 -20.16 -15.62 -9.46
CA PRO A 16 -20.60 -17.00 -9.37
C PRO A 16 -22.09 -17.14 -9.73
N TYR A 17 -22.77 -16.03 -10.01
CA TYR A 17 -24.22 -15.93 -10.22
C TYR A 17 -24.59 -15.35 -11.59
N ALA A 18 -23.76 -15.55 -12.60
CA ALA A 18 -24.01 -15.08 -13.97
C ALA A 18 -25.38 -15.53 -14.55
N SER A 19 -26.03 -16.52 -13.93
CA SER A 19 -27.36 -16.99 -14.27
C SER A 19 -28.52 -16.23 -13.62
N PHE A 20 -28.24 -15.31 -12.68
CA PHE A 20 -29.28 -14.53 -12.00
C PHE A 20 -29.61 -13.24 -12.75
N ASN A 21 -30.77 -12.63 -12.42
CA ASN A 21 -31.21 -11.40 -13.07
C ASN A 21 -30.26 -10.21 -12.79
N ALA A 22 -30.21 -9.27 -13.72
CA ALA A 22 -29.30 -8.12 -13.67
C ALA A 22 -29.44 -7.26 -12.39
N SER A 23 -30.64 -7.22 -11.80
CA SER A 23 -30.90 -6.47 -10.56
C SER A 23 -30.21 -7.11 -9.35
N PHE A 24 -30.26 -8.44 -9.25
CA PHE A 24 -29.56 -9.18 -8.19
C PHE A 24 -28.05 -9.07 -8.31
N ILE A 25 -27.51 -9.22 -9.54
CA ILE A 25 -26.08 -9.08 -9.82
C ILE A 25 -25.59 -7.69 -9.41
N SER A 26 -26.31 -6.64 -9.79
CA SER A 26 -25.93 -5.26 -9.46
C SER A 26 -25.99 -4.97 -7.95
N ALA A 27 -26.92 -5.57 -7.21
CA ALA A 27 -26.99 -5.47 -5.75
C ALA A 27 -25.81 -6.21 -5.07
N TYR A 28 -25.49 -7.40 -5.54
CA TYR A 28 -24.35 -8.19 -5.07
C TYR A 28 -23.02 -7.48 -5.30
N GLN A 29 -22.78 -6.95 -6.48
CA GLN A 29 -21.57 -6.19 -6.80
C GLN A 29 -21.42 -4.94 -5.93
N ARG A 30 -22.51 -4.23 -5.63
CA ARG A 30 -22.47 -3.07 -4.71
C ARG A 30 -22.13 -3.48 -3.28
N LEU A 31 -22.72 -4.56 -2.78
CA LEU A 31 -22.42 -5.08 -1.45
C LEU A 31 -20.95 -5.52 -1.33
N HIS A 32 -20.46 -6.23 -2.33
CA HIS A 32 -19.07 -6.67 -2.39
C HIS A 32 -18.09 -5.48 -2.47
N SER A 33 -18.40 -4.47 -3.24
CA SER A 33 -17.63 -3.23 -3.32
C SER A 33 -17.60 -2.49 -1.98
N ALA A 34 -18.73 -2.38 -1.29
CA ALA A 34 -18.81 -1.74 0.04
C ALA A 34 -17.98 -2.51 1.08
N THR A 35 -18.00 -3.84 1.06
CA THR A 35 -17.18 -4.67 1.94
C THR A 35 -15.69 -4.47 1.70
N ARG A 36 -15.25 -4.45 0.44
CA ARG A 36 -13.85 -4.18 0.07
C ARG A 36 -13.43 -2.78 0.50
N GLN A 37 -14.29 -1.80 0.33
CA GLN A 37 -14.06 -0.43 0.79
C GLN A 37 -13.89 -0.39 2.32
N ALA A 38 -14.79 -1.00 3.08
CA ALA A 38 -14.72 -1.07 4.53
C ALA A 38 -13.42 -1.76 5.02
N CYS A 39 -13.05 -2.88 4.39
CA CYS A 39 -11.80 -3.58 4.67
C CYS A 39 -10.56 -2.71 4.38
N SER A 40 -10.57 -1.94 3.29
CA SER A 40 -9.45 -1.06 2.97
C SER A 40 -9.30 0.10 3.97
N VAL A 41 -10.41 0.67 4.43
CA VAL A 41 -10.42 1.69 5.50
C VAL A 41 -9.93 1.10 6.82
N TRP A 42 -10.42 -0.08 7.19
CA TRP A 42 -9.98 -0.78 8.39
C TRP A 42 -8.47 -1.06 8.35
N LEU A 43 -7.97 -1.59 7.23
CA LEU A 43 -6.54 -1.87 7.03
C LEU A 43 -5.70 -0.60 7.20
N LYS A 44 -6.09 0.49 6.55
CA LYS A 44 -5.42 1.79 6.67
C LYS A 44 -5.36 2.24 8.13
N ASN A 45 -6.48 2.19 8.85
CA ASN A 45 -6.54 2.61 10.26
C ASN A 45 -5.68 1.70 11.14
N ARG A 46 -5.74 0.38 10.95
CA ARG A 46 -4.93 -0.58 11.68
C ARG A 46 -3.43 -0.35 11.49
N VAL A 47 -2.99 -0.16 10.25
CA VAL A 47 -1.59 0.11 9.94
C VAL A 47 -1.17 1.47 10.50
N HIS A 48 -1.96 2.52 10.29
CA HIS A 48 -1.65 3.85 10.79
C HIS A 48 -1.44 3.89 12.31
N ASN A 49 -2.28 3.20 13.06
CA ASN A 49 -2.26 3.24 14.52
C ASN A 49 -1.24 2.29 15.15
N SER A 50 -0.89 1.20 14.47
CA SER A 50 -0.16 0.09 15.12
C SER A 50 1.15 -0.29 14.42
N TYR A 51 1.44 0.24 13.24
CA TYR A 51 2.65 -0.14 12.51
C TYR A 51 3.93 0.43 13.14
N ALA A 52 3.84 1.65 13.67
CA ALA A 52 4.96 2.34 14.33
C ALA A 52 5.26 1.82 15.73
N LEU A 53 4.37 1.03 16.33
CA LEU A 53 4.57 0.52 17.66
C LEU A 53 5.73 -0.48 17.63
N GLU A 54 6.84 -0.08 18.20
CA GLU A 54 7.94 -0.99 18.48
C GLU A 54 7.44 -2.09 19.42
N ILE A 55 7.96 -3.29 19.22
CA ILE A 55 7.69 -4.45 20.08
C ILE A 55 8.20 -4.06 21.48
N SER A 56 7.36 -3.37 22.23
CA SER A 56 7.60 -3.17 23.66
C SER A 56 7.65 -4.55 24.30
N ARG A 57 8.50 -4.75 25.28
CA ARG A 57 8.82 -6.04 25.94
C ARG A 57 7.62 -6.81 26.52
N ARG A 58 6.38 -6.32 26.35
CA ARG A 58 5.13 -6.98 26.64
C ARG A 58 4.42 -7.29 25.34
N ALA A 59 3.92 -8.52 25.20
CA ALA A 59 3.05 -8.92 24.08
C ALA A 59 1.80 -8.03 24.07
N ASP A 60 1.87 -6.93 23.32
CA ASP A 60 0.74 -6.01 23.11
C ASP A 60 -0.04 -6.51 21.90
N PRO A 61 -1.32 -6.92 22.06
CA PRO A 61 -2.15 -7.41 20.96
C PRO A 61 -2.42 -6.33 19.92
N THR A 62 -2.09 -5.07 20.20
CA THR A 62 -2.22 -3.97 19.24
C THR A 62 -1.08 -3.90 18.25
N VAL A 63 0.08 -4.48 18.55
CA VAL A 63 1.26 -4.51 17.67
C VAL A 63 1.02 -5.45 16.49
N ILE A 64 1.42 -5.04 15.29
CA ILE A 64 1.35 -5.88 14.09
C ILE A 64 2.59 -6.80 14.09
N PRO A 65 2.40 -8.13 14.09
CA PRO A 65 3.52 -9.09 14.03
C PRO A 65 4.32 -8.94 12.74
N GLU A 66 5.62 -9.28 12.78
CA GLU A 66 6.51 -9.15 11.62
C GLU A 66 6.02 -9.98 10.41
N SER A 67 5.47 -11.15 10.63
CA SER A 67 4.88 -11.96 9.56
C SER A 67 3.71 -11.25 8.84
N GLU A 68 2.89 -10.49 9.57
CA GLU A 68 1.83 -9.68 8.96
C GLU A 68 2.39 -8.43 8.27
N ARG A 69 3.48 -7.84 8.78
CA ARG A 69 4.19 -6.72 8.13
C ARG A 69 4.82 -7.16 6.80
N GLU A 70 5.45 -8.33 6.79
CA GLU A 70 5.99 -8.93 5.56
C GLU A 70 4.89 -9.19 4.53
N ALA A 71 3.76 -9.77 4.95
CA ALA A 71 2.61 -9.96 4.08
C ALA A 71 2.09 -8.63 3.50
N LEU A 72 2.12 -7.54 4.29
CA LEU A 72 1.77 -6.20 3.80
C LEU A 72 2.74 -5.71 2.73
N ARG A 73 4.05 -5.79 2.96
CA ARG A 73 5.08 -5.37 1.99
C ARG A 73 4.93 -6.09 0.65
N ILE A 74 4.73 -7.41 0.70
CA ILE A 74 4.60 -8.23 -0.51
C ILE A 74 3.32 -7.90 -1.30
N ASN A 75 2.21 -7.62 -0.62
CA ASN A 75 0.91 -7.56 -1.27
C ASN A 75 0.41 -6.14 -1.57
N ILE A 76 0.95 -5.09 -0.94
CA ILE A 76 0.37 -3.74 -1.03
C ILE A 76 0.47 -3.14 -2.45
N LEU A 77 1.59 -3.33 -3.15
CA LEU A 77 1.77 -2.82 -4.51
C LEU A 77 0.93 -3.60 -5.54
N PRO A 78 0.91 -4.94 -5.56
CA PRO A 78 -0.03 -5.70 -6.38
C PRO A 78 -1.50 -5.34 -6.14
N LEU A 79 -1.91 -5.17 -4.89
CA LEU A 79 -3.27 -4.75 -4.56
C LEU A 79 -3.61 -3.35 -5.06
N LEU A 80 -2.64 -2.44 -5.02
CA LEU A 80 -2.80 -1.09 -5.54
C LEU A 80 -3.01 -1.12 -7.06
N ALA A 81 -2.26 -1.96 -7.77
CA ALA A 81 -2.39 -2.15 -9.23
C ALA A 81 -3.71 -2.81 -9.63
N ALA A 82 -4.17 -3.80 -8.85
CA ALA A 82 -5.43 -4.51 -9.08
C ALA A 82 -6.66 -3.76 -8.54
N SER A 83 -6.51 -2.58 -7.95
CA SER A 83 -7.60 -1.89 -7.27
C SER A 83 -8.69 -1.41 -8.24
N PRO A 84 -9.97 -1.84 -8.05
CA PRO A 84 -11.04 -1.54 -9.00
C PRO A 84 -11.65 -0.13 -8.85
N SER A 85 -11.36 0.53 -7.74
CA SER A 85 -11.95 1.84 -7.46
C SER A 85 -10.94 2.81 -6.87
N ARG A 86 -11.09 4.09 -7.24
CA ARG A 86 -10.27 5.17 -6.73
C ARG A 86 -10.27 5.27 -5.21
N SER A 87 -11.41 5.01 -4.57
CA SER A 87 -11.52 5.11 -3.11
C SER A 87 -10.69 4.04 -2.40
N ILE A 88 -10.69 2.81 -2.91
CA ILE A 88 -9.84 1.72 -2.40
C ILE A 88 -8.36 2.05 -2.67
N SER A 89 -8.00 2.48 -3.89
CA SER A 89 -6.64 2.87 -4.23
C SER A 89 -6.08 3.93 -3.29
N LEU A 90 -6.88 4.94 -2.92
CA LEU A 90 -6.47 5.98 -1.98
C LEU A 90 -6.24 5.44 -0.56
N GLN A 91 -7.05 4.48 -0.08
CA GLN A 91 -6.83 3.86 1.23
C GLN A 91 -5.55 3.00 1.22
N LEU A 92 -5.32 2.23 0.16
CA LEU A 92 -4.11 1.43 -0.02
C LEU A 92 -2.86 2.32 -0.14
N ALA A 93 -2.93 3.41 -0.89
CA ALA A 93 -1.84 4.37 -1.02
C ALA A 93 -1.48 5.03 0.33
N ASN A 94 -2.48 5.42 1.13
CA ASN A 94 -2.25 5.92 2.49
C ASN A 94 -1.64 4.84 3.41
N THR A 95 -2.06 3.58 3.26
CA THR A 95 -1.46 2.45 3.98
C THR A 95 0.00 2.28 3.59
N LEU A 96 0.30 2.29 2.30
CA LEU A 96 1.66 2.23 1.76
C LEU A 96 2.56 3.32 2.36
N ARG A 97 2.08 4.57 2.44
CA ARG A 97 2.82 5.68 3.06
C ARG A 97 3.27 5.35 4.49
N SER A 98 2.37 4.79 5.30
CA SER A 98 2.70 4.42 6.69
C SER A 98 3.74 3.31 6.75
N ILE A 99 3.65 2.31 5.87
CA ILE A 99 4.63 1.21 5.79
C ILE A 99 6.01 1.75 5.37
N VAL A 100 6.05 2.53 4.29
CA VAL A 100 7.28 3.10 3.74
C VAL A 100 8.02 3.97 4.77
N ALA A 101 7.28 4.78 5.53
CA ALA A 101 7.86 5.66 6.54
C ALA A 101 8.64 4.90 7.64
N HIS A 102 8.32 3.63 7.87
CA HIS A 102 8.93 2.83 8.94
C HIS A 102 9.90 1.76 8.43
N ASP A 103 9.65 1.22 7.24
CA ASP A 103 10.38 0.05 6.74
C ASP A 103 11.44 0.41 5.68
N PHE A 104 11.26 1.49 4.93
CA PHE A 104 12.27 1.87 3.94
C PHE A 104 13.40 2.71 4.58
N PRO A 105 14.66 2.49 4.21
CA PRO A 105 15.15 1.47 3.28
C PRO A 105 15.48 0.12 3.93
N THR A 106 15.51 0.05 5.25
CA THR A 106 16.15 -1.03 6.01
C THR A 106 15.45 -2.38 5.87
N ARG A 107 14.11 -2.38 5.98
CA ARG A 107 13.28 -3.59 5.91
C ARG A 107 12.66 -3.81 4.54
N TRP A 108 12.67 -2.79 3.68
CA TRP A 108 12.14 -2.86 2.31
C TRP A 108 13.06 -2.18 1.30
N PRO A 109 14.28 -2.70 1.10
CA PRO A 109 15.25 -2.09 0.17
C PRO A 109 14.81 -2.17 -1.29
N GLY A 110 14.00 -3.16 -1.66
CA GLY A 110 13.49 -3.39 -3.02
C GLY A 110 12.39 -2.42 -3.49
N LEU A 111 11.79 -1.63 -2.59
CA LEU A 111 10.63 -0.78 -2.88
C LEU A 111 10.80 0.09 -4.14
N VAL A 112 11.96 0.73 -4.30
CA VAL A 112 12.20 1.62 -5.44
C VAL A 112 12.24 0.84 -6.76
N GLY A 113 12.82 -0.37 -6.75
CA GLY A 113 12.83 -1.27 -7.89
C GLY A 113 11.43 -1.73 -8.29
N GLU A 114 10.61 -2.10 -7.31
CA GLU A 114 9.23 -2.51 -7.50
C GLU A 114 8.37 -1.36 -8.07
N ILE A 115 8.50 -0.14 -7.52
CA ILE A 115 7.84 1.05 -8.07
C ILE A 115 8.30 1.31 -9.51
N LYS A 116 9.60 1.19 -9.79
CA LYS A 116 10.12 1.35 -11.15
C LYS A 116 9.48 0.36 -12.11
N THR A 117 9.36 -0.91 -11.73
CA THR A 117 8.71 -1.94 -12.55
C THR A 117 7.27 -1.55 -12.90
N LEU A 118 6.49 -1.06 -11.94
CA LEU A 118 5.14 -0.57 -12.18
C LEU A 118 5.11 0.65 -13.13
N LEU A 119 6.05 1.59 -12.98
CA LEU A 119 6.14 2.80 -13.82
C LEU A 119 6.59 2.51 -15.27
N THR A 120 7.28 1.39 -15.49
CA THR A 120 7.73 0.97 -16.83
C THR A 120 6.82 -0.07 -17.46
N SER A 121 5.76 -0.47 -16.76
CA SER A 121 4.76 -1.39 -17.29
C SER A 121 3.96 -0.77 -18.44
N GLY A 122 3.65 -1.57 -19.45
CA GLY A 122 2.71 -1.17 -20.52
C GLY A 122 1.24 -1.17 -20.09
N ASN A 123 0.93 -1.55 -18.84
CA ASN A 123 -0.42 -1.61 -18.29
C ASN A 123 -0.78 -0.30 -17.58
N VAL A 124 -1.85 0.35 -18.02
CA VAL A 124 -2.31 1.64 -17.46
C VAL A 124 -2.62 1.55 -15.96
N SER A 125 -3.19 0.45 -15.48
CA SER A 125 -3.49 0.25 -14.05
C SER A 125 -2.21 0.15 -13.22
N GLU A 126 -1.21 -0.56 -13.70
CA GLU A 126 0.10 -0.67 -13.05
C GLU A 126 0.86 0.65 -13.07
N LEU A 127 0.84 1.36 -14.20
CA LEU A 127 1.43 2.70 -14.31
C LEU A 127 0.78 3.67 -13.31
N HIS A 128 -0.54 3.68 -13.22
CA HIS A 128 -1.26 4.50 -12.25
C HIS A 128 -0.89 4.13 -10.80
N ALA A 129 -0.81 2.84 -10.49
CA ALA A 129 -0.38 2.36 -9.18
C ALA A 129 1.07 2.77 -8.87
N GLY A 130 1.97 2.67 -9.85
CA GLY A 130 3.36 3.14 -9.74
C GLY A 130 3.45 4.63 -9.44
N CYS A 131 2.66 5.46 -10.12
CA CYS A 131 2.58 6.90 -9.84
C CYS A 131 2.08 7.20 -8.42
N LEU A 132 1.03 6.52 -7.98
CA LEU A 132 0.51 6.67 -6.61
C LEU A 132 1.54 6.20 -5.58
N ALA A 133 2.18 5.06 -5.81
CA ALA A 133 3.20 4.52 -4.90
C ALA A 133 4.41 5.46 -4.79
N ALA A 134 4.90 6.00 -5.90
CA ALA A 134 5.98 6.98 -5.92
C ALA A 134 5.60 8.26 -5.17
N LEU A 135 4.39 8.77 -5.38
CA LEU A 135 3.88 9.95 -4.69
C LEU A 135 3.81 9.74 -3.17
N GLU A 136 3.27 8.60 -2.71
CA GLU A 136 3.15 8.33 -1.27
C GLU A 136 4.50 8.00 -0.63
N ALA A 137 5.43 7.39 -1.36
CA ALA A 137 6.80 7.23 -0.89
C ALA A 137 7.49 8.59 -0.68
N VAL A 138 7.36 9.53 -1.62
CA VAL A 138 7.87 10.90 -1.43
C VAL A 138 7.21 11.60 -0.24
N ARG A 139 5.90 11.46 -0.08
CA ARG A 139 5.15 12.03 1.03
C ARG A 139 5.56 11.45 2.38
N ALA A 140 5.87 10.16 2.45
CA ALA A 140 6.34 9.51 3.67
C ALA A 140 7.58 10.21 4.26
N PHE A 141 8.51 10.64 3.39
CA PHE A 141 9.73 11.33 3.80
C PHE A 141 9.56 12.83 4.02
N ARG A 142 8.64 13.47 3.30
CA ARG A 142 8.37 14.91 3.47
C ARG A 142 7.84 15.25 4.86
N TYR A 143 7.02 14.39 5.45
CA TYR A 143 6.42 14.62 6.77
C TYR A 143 7.28 14.11 7.94
N GLY A 144 8.24 13.23 7.69
CA GLY A 144 9.22 12.78 8.70
C GLY A 144 10.16 13.89 9.20
N PHE A 145 10.21 15.03 8.49
CA PHE A 145 11.03 16.18 8.88
C PHE A 145 10.54 16.93 10.12
N HIS A 146 9.31 16.72 10.60
CA HIS A 146 8.72 17.54 11.67
C HIS A 146 8.67 16.90 13.07
N GLY A 147 9.27 15.73 13.28
CA GLY A 147 9.30 15.19 14.64
C GLY A 147 9.90 13.80 14.79
N ARG A 148 10.98 13.70 15.50
CA ARG A 148 11.65 12.50 16.03
C ARG A 148 12.65 11.80 15.08
N ASN A 149 13.89 12.19 15.17
CA ASN A 149 15.15 11.69 14.61
C ASN A 149 15.66 12.39 13.36
N LYS A 150 16.27 13.55 13.57
CA LYS A 150 16.95 14.34 12.53
C LYS A 150 18.06 13.59 11.78
N THR A 151 18.68 12.58 12.35
CA THR A 151 19.84 11.91 11.78
C THR A 151 19.50 10.85 10.72
N MET A 152 18.44 10.08 10.90
CA MET A 152 18.02 9.07 9.90
C MET A 152 17.30 9.68 8.69
N SER A 153 16.62 10.81 8.88
CA SER A 153 15.82 11.50 7.88
C SER A 153 16.66 12.01 6.69
N ASN A 154 17.85 12.57 6.94
CA ASN A 154 18.67 13.17 5.87
C ASN A 154 19.27 12.11 4.93
N THR A 155 19.75 10.99 5.45
CA THR A 155 20.33 9.92 4.64
C THR A 155 19.27 9.23 3.78
N THR A 156 18.10 8.95 4.37
CA THR A 156 16.98 8.30 3.68
C THR A 156 16.39 9.19 2.59
N TYR A 157 16.20 10.48 2.86
CA TYR A 157 15.74 11.45 1.87
C TYR A 157 16.73 11.62 0.73
N SER A 158 18.04 11.74 1.01
CA SER A 158 19.09 11.84 0.01
C SER A 158 19.14 10.60 -0.89
N PHE A 159 19.03 9.42 -0.30
CA PHE A 159 18.99 8.15 -1.04
C PHE A 159 17.78 8.08 -1.98
N PHE A 160 16.59 8.40 -1.47
CA PHE A 160 15.35 8.38 -2.27
C PHE A 160 15.37 9.43 -3.38
N LYS A 161 15.79 10.66 -3.09
CA LYS A 161 15.94 11.74 -4.07
C LYS A 161 16.92 11.35 -5.19
N GLY A 162 18.02 10.71 -4.85
CA GLY A 162 18.99 10.20 -5.83
C GLY A 162 18.43 9.04 -6.67
N SER A 163 17.62 8.18 -6.09
CA SER A 163 17.02 7.03 -6.77
C SER A 163 15.89 7.47 -7.71
N VAL A 164 15.01 8.38 -7.29
CA VAL A 164 13.93 8.94 -8.12
C VAL A 164 14.50 9.76 -9.27
N LYS A 165 15.53 10.58 -9.05
CA LYS A 165 16.22 11.31 -10.13
C LYS A 165 16.77 10.36 -11.19
N ARG A 166 17.37 9.24 -10.78
CA ARG A 166 17.87 8.24 -11.72
C ARG A 166 16.76 7.60 -12.56
N VAL A 167 15.61 7.35 -11.98
CA VAL A 167 14.45 6.77 -12.70
C VAL A 167 13.93 7.77 -13.76
N ILE A 168 13.83 9.04 -13.41
CA ILE A 168 13.32 10.08 -14.32
C ILE A 168 14.34 10.38 -15.47
N SER A 169 15.64 10.34 -15.21
CA SER A 169 16.68 10.60 -16.23
C SER A 169 16.87 9.47 -17.24
N PHE A 170 16.29 8.30 -17.05
CA PHE A 170 16.31 7.18 -18.02
C PHE A 170 15.19 7.25 -19.07
N GLN A 171 14.29 8.23 -18.98
CA GLN A 171 13.19 8.43 -19.93
C GLN A 171 13.46 9.55 -20.97
N GLN A 172 14.68 10.10 -20.98
CA GLN A 172 15.18 10.99 -22.05
C GLN A 172 16.19 10.24 -22.93
#